data_05669648974fd421ab77ea7564c117e7
#
_entry.id   05669648974fd421ab77ea7564c117e7
#
_cell.length_a   1.000
_cell.length_b   1.000
_cell.length_c   1.000
_cell.angle_alpha   90.00
_cell.angle_beta   90.00
_cell.angle_gamma   90.00
#
_symmetry.space_group_name_H-M   'P 1'
#
loop_
_entity.id
_entity.type
_entity.pdbx_description
1 polymer ?
#
loop_
_entity_poly.entity_id
_entity_poly.type
_entity_poly.pdbx_seq_one_letter_code
_entity_poly.pdbx_strand_id
1 'polypeptide(L)'
;MTLSPTLLKYARQNTPRYTSYPTAPHFHAGIDGDVFGDWLGALDTDAAGSLYLHIPWCREMCWYCGCSTRATTRDEPVASYAATLLKEIDLVAGRMAGRRRIAHIHFGGGTPTILSED
;
A
#
# COMPACT_ATOMS: atom_id res chain seq x y z
N MET A 1 -26.26 -17.66 24.34
CA MET A 1 -26.37 -16.22 24.07
C MET A 1 -27.04 -16.05 22.71
N THR A 2 -28.27 -15.54 22.66
CA THR A 2 -29.05 -15.44 21.43
C THR A 2 -28.83 -14.05 20.83
N LEU A 3 -28.36 -13.98 19.58
CA LEU A 3 -28.18 -12.69 18.89
C LEU A 3 -29.55 -12.03 18.64
N SER A 4 -29.63 -10.71 18.76
CA SER A 4 -30.83 -9.97 18.43
C SER A 4 -31.17 -10.11 16.93
N PRO A 5 -32.45 -9.99 16.52
CA PRO A 5 -32.83 -10.06 15.10
C PRO A 5 -32.09 -9.08 14.22
N THR A 6 -31.79 -7.89 14.74
CA THR A 6 -31.01 -6.86 14.06
C THR A 6 -29.56 -7.29 13.80
N LEU A 7 -28.90 -7.87 14.81
CA LEU A 7 -27.54 -8.40 14.66
C LEU A 7 -27.48 -9.57 13.67
N LEU A 8 -28.50 -10.46 13.69
CA LEU A 8 -28.62 -11.54 12.72
C LEU A 8 -28.79 -11.05 11.29
N LYS A 9 -29.55 -9.98 11.09
CA LYS A 9 -29.70 -9.33 9.80
C LYS A 9 -28.35 -8.85 9.26
N TYR A 10 -27.59 -8.12 10.06
CA TYR A 10 -26.27 -7.62 9.65
C TYR A 10 -25.24 -8.74 9.47
N ALA A 11 -25.23 -9.75 10.32
CA ALA A 11 -24.32 -10.90 10.20
C ALA A 11 -24.53 -11.71 8.91
N ARG A 12 -25.72 -11.65 8.31
CA ARG A 12 -26.07 -12.35 7.07
C ARG A 12 -25.92 -11.50 5.81
N GLN A 13 -25.65 -10.21 5.94
CA GLN A 13 -25.43 -9.33 4.79
C GLN A 13 -24.03 -9.51 4.23
N ASN A 14 -23.94 -9.76 2.92
CA ASN A 14 -22.69 -9.66 2.19
C ASN A 14 -22.37 -8.16 2.04
N THR A 15 -21.57 -7.63 2.96
CA THR A 15 -21.13 -6.22 2.89
C THR A 15 -19.90 -6.14 2.01
N PRO A 16 -19.90 -5.33 0.94
CA PRO A 16 -18.71 -5.10 0.13
C PRO A 16 -17.57 -4.59 1.02
N ARG A 17 -16.38 -5.13 0.81
CA ARG A 17 -15.19 -4.68 1.52
C ARG A 17 -14.71 -3.36 0.91
N TYR A 18 -14.90 -2.26 1.59
CA TYR A 18 -14.34 -0.98 1.20
C TYR A 18 -13.00 -0.78 1.91
N THR A 19 -11.92 -1.06 1.19
CA THR A 19 -10.55 -0.96 1.73
C THR A 19 -9.84 0.33 1.33
N SER A 20 -10.42 1.09 0.39
CA SER A 20 -9.87 2.34 -0.11
C SER A 20 -10.96 3.24 -0.72
N TYR A 21 -10.67 4.49 -0.94
CA TYR A 21 -11.46 5.42 -1.75
C TYR A 21 -10.56 6.06 -2.81
N PRO A 22 -10.97 6.02 -4.09
CA PRO A 22 -12.14 5.32 -4.61
C PRO A 22 -12.07 3.81 -4.37
N THR A 23 -13.21 3.12 -4.35
CA THR A 23 -13.27 1.66 -4.21
C THR A 23 -12.88 0.96 -5.51
N ALA A 24 -12.43 -0.29 -5.45
CA ALA A 24 -11.95 -1.05 -6.60
C ALA A 24 -12.85 -1.02 -7.86
N PRO A 25 -14.19 -1.04 -7.77
CA PRO A 25 -15.06 -0.90 -8.94
C PRO A 25 -14.94 0.41 -9.71
N HIS A 26 -14.34 1.44 -9.09
CA HIS A 26 -14.11 2.75 -9.72
C HIS A 26 -12.73 2.86 -10.38
N PHE A 27 -11.88 1.84 -10.25
CA PHE A 27 -10.56 1.85 -10.89
C PHE A 27 -10.74 1.65 -12.40
N HIS A 28 -10.03 2.44 -13.20
CA HIS A 28 -10.05 2.37 -14.65
C HIS A 28 -8.69 2.75 -15.24
N ALA A 29 -8.45 2.32 -16.47
CA ALA A 29 -7.17 2.52 -17.14
C ALA A 29 -6.87 3.99 -17.53
N GLY A 30 -7.82 4.92 -17.35
CA GLY A 30 -7.61 6.34 -17.61
C GLY A 30 -6.80 7.06 -16.52
N ILE A 31 -6.44 6.35 -15.44
CA ILE A 31 -5.50 6.84 -14.42
C ILE A 31 -4.22 6.02 -14.59
N ASP A 32 -3.30 6.56 -15.34
CA ASP A 32 -1.99 5.97 -15.62
C ASP A 32 -0.87 6.70 -14.85
N GLY A 33 0.39 6.36 -15.18
CA GLY A 33 1.56 6.92 -14.51
C GLY A 33 1.75 8.41 -14.79
N ASP A 34 1.30 8.93 -15.94
CA ASP A 34 1.42 10.35 -16.29
C ASP A 34 0.39 11.17 -15.50
N VAL A 35 -0.86 10.73 -15.44
CA VAL A 35 -1.90 11.36 -14.61
C VAL A 35 -1.47 11.36 -13.13
N PHE A 36 -0.93 10.26 -12.63
CA PHE A 36 -0.42 10.19 -11.26
C PHE A 36 0.77 11.14 -11.04
N GLY A 37 1.68 11.23 -12.02
CA GLY A 37 2.81 12.15 -11.99
C GLY A 37 2.38 13.62 -11.96
N ASP A 38 1.35 13.98 -12.72
CA ASP A 38 0.76 15.33 -12.70
C ASP A 38 0.15 15.68 -11.35
N TRP A 39 -0.54 14.72 -10.71
CA TRP A 39 -1.07 14.92 -9.35
C TRP A 39 0.05 15.12 -8.34
N LEU A 40 1.14 14.35 -8.43
CA LEU A 40 2.31 14.52 -7.55
C LEU A 40 2.94 15.92 -7.71
N GLY A 41 3.04 16.39 -8.96
CA GLY A 41 3.56 17.73 -9.28
C GLY A 41 2.66 18.87 -8.79
N ALA A 42 1.35 18.65 -8.78
CA ALA A 42 0.34 19.63 -8.35
C ALA A 42 0.11 19.68 -6.84
N LEU A 43 0.74 18.78 -6.06
CA LEU A 43 0.61 18.80 -4.61
C LEU A 43 1.11 20.13 -4.03
N ASP A 44 0.47 20.63 -2.97
CA ASP A 44 0.91 21.81 -2.24
C ASP A 44 2.30 21.60 -1.61
N THR A 45 3.25 22.48 -1.92
CA THR A 45 4.64 22.40 -1.44
C THR A 45 4.78 22.58 0.07
N ASP A 46 3.84 23.27 0.69
CA ASP A 46 3.87 23.55 2.14
C ASP A 46 3.23 22.43 2.96
N ALA A 47 2.47 21.55 2.33
CA ALA A 47 1.87 20.40 2.99
C ALA A 47 2.91 19.34 3.32
N ALA A 48 2.89 18.87 4.57
CA ALA A 48 3.69 17.71 4.98
C ALA A 48 3.10 16.42 4.40
N GLY A 49 3.94 15.59 3.80
CA GLY A 49 3.56 14.29 3.23
C GLY A 49 3.64 13.17 4.25
N SER A 50 2.85 12.12 4.04
CA SER A 50 3.02 10.81 4.64
C SER A 50 3.41 9.81 3.57
N LEU A 51 4.44 9.00 3.84
CA LEU A 51 4.93 7.98 2.92
C LEU A 51 4.53 6.60 3.43
N TYR A 52 3.92 5.81 2.58
CA TYR A 52 3.66 4.39 2.82
C TYR A 52 4.50 3.54 1.86
N LEU A 53 5.30 2.64 2.41
CA LEU A 53 6.12 1.70 1.65
C LEU A 53 5.55 0.29 1.85
N HIS A 54 5.10 -0.32 0.77
CA HIS A 54 4.51 -1.66 0.81
C HIS A 54 5.57 -2.73 0.58
N ILE A 55 5.73 -3.65 1.53
CA ILE A 55 6.66 -4.77 1.44
C ILE A 55 5.85 -6.08 1.31
N PRO A 56 5.67 -6.63 0.09
CA PRO A 56 4.74 -7.73 -0.15
C PRO A 56 5.33 -9.11 0.18
N TRP A 57 6.34 -9.19 1.02
CA TRP A 57 7.05 -10.43 1.30
C TRP A 57 6.90 -10.86 2.74
N CYS A 58 6.71 -12.19 2.94
CA CYS A 58 6.74 -12.86 4.22
C CYS A 58 7.60 -14.12 4.12
N ARG A 59 8.13 -14.63 5.25
CA ARG A 59 8.75 -15.96 5.29
C ARG A 59 7.69 -17.06 5.26
N GLU A 60 6.54 -16.81 5.93
CA GLU A 60 5.42 -17.73 6.00
C GLU A 60 4.10 -16.96 5.89
N MET A 61 3.07 -17.61 5.35
CA MET A 61 1.73 -17.01 5.26
C MET A 61 0.94 -17.24 6.54
N CYS A 62 0.41 -16.17 7.12
CA CYS A 62 -0.52 -16.27 8.23
C CYS A 62 -1.86 -16.87 7.80
N TRP A 63 -2.48 -17.66 8.67
CA TRP A 63 -3.76 -18.34 8.40
C TRP A 63 -4.92 -17.39 8.06
N TYR A 64 -4.85 -16.17 8.56
CA TYR A 64 -5.87 -15.12 8.36
C TYR A 64 -5.43 -14.03 7.37
N CYS A 65 -4.35 -14.26 6.64
CA CYS A 65 -3.77 -13.21 5.80
C CYS A 65 -4.71 -12.78 4.67
N GLY A 66 -5.10 -11.50 4.68
CA GLY A 66 -5.85 -10.84 3.61
C GLY A 66 -5.04 -9.76 2.90
N CYS A 67 -3.74 -9.67 3.17
CA CYS A 67 -2.85 -8.68 2.59
C CYS A 67 -2.39 -9.09 1.18
N SER A 68 -1.99 -8.10 0.38
CA SER A 68 -1.34 -8.33 -0.92
C SER A 68 0.10 -8.76 -0.69
N THR A 69 0.32 -10.04 -0.34
CA THR A 69 1.62 -10.59 0.06
C THR A 69 1.92 -11.92 -0.61
N ARG A 70 3.20 -12.28 -0.59
CA ARG A 70 3.73 -13.56 -1.07
C ARG A 70 4.72 -14.12 -0.05
N ALA A 71 4.71 -15.44 0.14
CA ALA A 71 5.73 -16.10 0.95
C ALA A 71 6.94 -16.46 0.11
N THR A 72 8.13 -16.29 0.68
CA THR A 72 9.39 -16.76 0.09
C THR A 72 10.40 -17.13 1.17
N THR A 73 11.08 -18.26 0.98
CA THR A 73 12.23 -18.66 1.80
C THR A 73 13.55 -18.12 1.26
N ARG A 74 13.56 -17.57 0.03
CA ARG A 74 14.75 -17.04 -0.64
C ARG A 74 14.88 -15.55 -0.41
N ASP A 75 16.11 -15.05 -0.31
CA ASP A 75 16.39 -13.61 -0.14
C ASP A 75 16.43 -12.86 -1.47
N GLU A 76 16.79 -13.53 -2.57
CA GLU A 76 16.91 -12.92 -3.90
C GLU A 76 15.65 -12.16 -4.36
N PRO A 77 14.41 -12.69 -4.27
CA PRO A 77 13.20 -11.95 -4.64
C PRO A 77 12.98 -10.71 -3.77
N VAL A 78 13.36 -10.79 -2.49
CA VAL A 78 13.23 -9.66 -1.54
C VAL A 78 14.21 -8.55 -1.91
N ALA A 79 15.47 -8.89 -2.16
CA ALA A 79 16.50 -7.93 -2.58
C ALA A 79 16.18 -7.29 -3.94
N SER A 80 15.70 -8.08 -4.91
CA SER A 80 15.26 -7.56 -6.22
C SER A 80 14.08 -6.59 -6.08
N TYR A 81 13.14 -6.90 -5.18
CA TYR A 81 12.03 -6.01 -4.89
C TYR A 81 12.51 -4.72 -4.23
N ALA A 82 13.39 -4.78 -3.24
CA ALA A 82 13.95 -3.60 -2.57
C ALA A 82 14.64 -2.68 -3.58
N ALA A 83 15.45 -3.22 -4.49
CA ALA A 83 16.09 -2.45 -5.54
C ALA A 83 15.08 -1.78 -6.49
N THR A 84 13.94 -2.40 -6.75
CA THR A 84 12.86 -1.83 -7.56
C THR A 84 12.13 -0.73 -6.80
N LEU A 85 11.86 -0.94 -5.51
CA LEU A 85 11.21 0.05 -4.63
C LEU A 85 12.05 1.33 -4.52
N LEU A 86 13.37 1.21 -4.41
CA LEU A 86 14.27 2.38 -4.41
C LEU A 86 14.14 3.19 -5.70
N LYS A 87 14.07 2.53 -6.86
CA LYS A 87 13.85 3.21 -8.15
C LYS A 87 12.48 3.91 -8.20
N GLU A 88 11.45 3.30 -7.62
CA GLU A 88 10.12 3.92 -7.54
C GLU A 88 10.15 5.16 -6.63
N ILE A 89 10.87 5.11 -5.51
CA ILE A 89 11.07 6.26 -4.63
C ILE A 89 11.72 7.42 -5.40
N ASP A 90 12.76 7.14 -6.18
CA ASP A 90 13.44 8.14 -7.00
C ASP A 90 12.50 8.73 -8.07
N LEU A 91 11.71 7.90 -8.73
CA LEU A 91 10.72 8.34 -9.72
C LEU A 91 9.66 9.26 -9.10
N VAL A 92 9.10 8.86 -7.95
CA VAL A 92 8.08 9.65 -7.23
C VAL A 92 8.68 10.97 -6.74
N ALA A 93 9.88 10.93 -6.15
CA ALA A 93 10.60 12.12 -5.71
C ALA A 93 10.88 13.09 -6.87
N GLY A 94 11.25 12.56 -8.03
CA GLY A 94 11.49 13.36 -9.24
C GLY A 94 10.23 14.01 -9.83
N ARG A 95 9.05 13.46 -9.59
CA ARG A 95 7.75 14.03 -10.02
C ARG A 95 7.20 15.07 -9.06
N MET A 96 7.62 15.05 -7.79
CA MET A 96 7.20 16.05 -6.81
C MET A 96 7.89 17.39 -7.07
N ALA A 97 7.13 18.49 -7.08
CA ALA A 97 7.69 19.83 -7.17
C ALA A 97 8.40 20.22 -5.85
N GLY A 98 9.69 20.58 -5.94
CA GLY A 98 10.46 21.09 -4.80
C GLY A 98 10.76 20.06 -3.72
N ARG A 99 11.39 20.54 -2.62
CA ARG A 99 11.67 19.70 -1.43
C ARG A 99 10.43 19.65 -0.54
N ARG A 100 9.98 18.44 -0.20
CA ARG A 100 8.85 18.22 0.70
C ARG A 100 9.30 17.71 2.05
N ARG A 101 8.63 18.15 3.08
CA ARG A 101 8.78 17.57 4.41
C ARG A 101 7.94 16.29 4.48
N ILE A 102 8.57 15.16 4.74
CA ILE A 102 7.87 13.91 5.08
C ILE A 102 7.70 13.89 6.60
N ALA A 103 6.46 13.91 7.06
CA ALA A 103 6.11 13.90 8.48
C ALA A 103 6.05 12.47 9.04
N HIS A 104 5.63 11.51 8.22
CA HIS A 104 5.49 10.11 8.62
C HIS A 104 5.98 9.19 7.52
N ILE A 105 6.68 8.13 7.92
CA ILE A 105 7.03 7.00 7.05
C ILE A 105 6.45 5.75 7.69
N HIS A 106 5.66 5.00 6.93
CA HIS A 106 5.06 3.75 7.37
C HIS A 106 5.46 2.63 6.42
N PHE A 107 6.01 1.56 6.98
CA PHE A 107 6.27 0.32 6.27
C PHE A 107 5.16 -0.68 6.60
N GLY A 108 4.55 -1.26 5.58
CA GLY A 108 3.44 -2.19 5.77
C GLY A 108 3.42 -3.30 4.71
N GLY A 109 2.34 -4.06 4.69
CA GLY A 109 2.13 -5.17 3.77
C GLY A 109 2.31 -6.52 4.42
N GLY A 110 3.33 -7.28 4.02
CA GLY A 110 3.68 -8.58 4.58
C GLY A 110 4.46 -8.44 5.89
N THR A 111 5.78 -8.61 5.78
CA THR A 111 6.72 -8.50 6.91
C THR A 111 7.82 -7.50 6.55
N PRO A 112 7.65 -6.21 6.83
CA PRO A 112 8.65 -5.19 6.43
C PRO A 112 10.06 -5.45 6.95
N THR A 113 10.18 -6.08 8.12
CA THR A 113 11.47 -6.46 8.72
C THR A 113 12.17 -7.62 8.01
N ILE A 114 11.63 -8.11 6.88
CA ILE A 114 12.30 -9.07 6.01
C ILE A 114 13.42 -8.43 5.18
N LEU A 115 13.38 -7.10 5.04
CA LEU A 115 14.44 -6.34 4.38
C LEU A 115 15.74 -6.42 5.17
N SER A 116 16.88 -6.39 4.49
CA SER A 116 18.19 -6.27 5.14
C SER A 116 18.38 -4.87 5.73
N GLU A 117 19.33 -4.75 6.63
CA GLU A 117 19.72 -3.46 7.24
C GLU A 117 20.63 -2.63 6.34
N ASP A 118 21.08 -3.19 5.19
CA ASP A 118 22.01 -2.58 4.22
C ASP A 118 21.30 -1.72 3.17
#